data_664bacbb14a2fe0fd5a55fb44f48d19d
#
_entry.id   664bacbb14a2fe0fd5a55fb44f48d19d
#
_cell.length_a   1.000
_cell.length_b   1.000
_cell.length_c   1.000
_cell.angle_alpha   90.00
_cell.angle_beta   90.00
_cell.angle_gamma   90.00
#
_symmetry.space_group_name_H-M   'P 1'
#
loop_
_entity.id
_entity.type
_entity.pdbx_description
1 polymer ?
#
loop_
_entity_poly.entity_id
_entity_poly.type
_entity_poly.pdbx_seq_one_letter_code
_entity_poly.pdbx_strand_id
1 'polypeptide(L)' 'MSYSKLEQIINLSFEKKEKIGPKSDKKLIKAINETINLVDSGKIRVANKQNGNWVVNQWIKKAILLSFRINKM' A
#
# COMPACT_ATOMS: atom_id res chain seq x y z
N MET A 1 -3.37 16.87 0.61
CA MET A 1 -4.02 15.84 -0.20
C MET A 1 -4.25 14.58 0.62
N SER A 2 -5.43 14.04 0.52
CA SER A 2 -5.78 12.83 1.26
C SER A 2 -5.49 11.60 0.42
N TYR A 3 -4.88 10.59 1.03
CA TYR A 3 -4.65 9.29 0.39
C TYR A 3 -5.72 8.27 0.79
N SER A 4 -6.87 8.75 1.27
CA SER A 4 -7.91 7.87 1.79
C SER A 4 -8.44 6.88 0.74
N LYS A 5 -8.50 7.28 -0.53
CA LYS A 5 -8.92 6.37 -1.59
C LYS A 5 -7.94 5.21 -1.75
N LEU A 6 -6.64 5.52 -1.76
CA LEU A 6 -5.61 4.48 -1.83
C LEU A 6 -5.69 3.57 -0.62
N GLU A 7 -5.84 4.16 0.57
CA GLU A 7 -5.96 3.40 1.80
C GLU A 7 -7.13 2.42 1.75
N GLN A 8 -8.31 2.89 1.29
CA GLN A 8 -9.47 2.03 1.18
C GLN A 8 -9.23 0.87 0.21
N ILE A 9 -8.67 1.15 -0.95
CA ILE A 9 -8.39 0.13 -1.95
C ILE A 9 -7.42 -0.91 -1.40
N ILE A 10 -6.36 -0.45 -0.77
CA ILE A 10 -5.33 -1.33 -0.20
C ILE A 10 -5.91 -2.20 0.91
N ASN A 11 -6.68 -1.60 1.82
CA ASN A 11 -7.29 -2.35 2.93
C ASN A 11 -8.26 -3.43 2.44
N LEU A 12 -9.12 -3.08 1.48
CA LEU A 12 -10.05 -4.05 0.89
C LEU A 12 -9.31 -5.16 0.17
N SER A 13 -8.25 -4.81 -0.55
CA SER A 13 -7.45 -5.78 -1.27
C SER A 13 -6.72 -6.72 -0.34
N PHE A 14 -6.23 -6.21 0.78
CA PHE A 14 -5.50 -7.03 1.73
C PHE A 14 -6.39 -8.11 2.36
N GLU A 15 -7.68 -7.84 2.52
CA GLU A 15 -8.62 -8.85 2.99
C GLU A 15 -8.73 -10.04 2.03
N LYS A 16 -8.46 -9.78 0.74
CA LYS A 16 -8.49 -10.80 -0.32
C LYS A 16 -7.08 -11.16 -0.80
N LYS A 17 -6.09 -10.98 0.06
CA LYS A 17 -4.67 -11.15 -0.33
C LYS A 17 -4.34 -12.48 -0.97
N GLU A 18 -5.04 -13.54 -0.59
CA GLU A 18 -4.80 -14.87 -1.13
C GLU A 18 -5.17 -14.96 -2.61
N LYS A 19 -6.07 -14.10 -3.07
CA LYS A 19 -6.51 -14.06 -4.47
C LYS A 19 -5.75 -13.04 -5.30
N ILE A 20 -4.86 -12.28 -4.68
CA ILE A 20 -4.10 -11.24 -5.36
C ILE A 20 -2.82 -11.81 -5.96
N GLY A 21 -2.56 -11.46 -7.21
CA GLY A 21 -1.38 -11.88 -7.94
C GLY A 21 -1.19 -11.03 -9.18
N PRO A 22 -0.25 -11.42 -10.06
CA PRO A 22 0.05 -10.64 -11.28
C PRO A 22 -1.15 -10.46 -12.21
N LYS A 23 -2.17 -11.31 -12.08
CA LYS A 23 -3.38 -11.25 -12.93
C LYS A 23 -4.53 -10.51 -12.26
N SER A 24 -4.28 -9.85 -11.13
CA SER A 24 -5.32 -9.10 -10.43
C SER A 24 -5.79 -7.90 -11.24
N ASP A 25 -6.89 -7.27 -10.79
CA ASP A 25 -7.47 -6.10 -11.43
C ASP A 25 -6.41 -5.02 -11.63
N LYS A 26 -6.38 -4.43 -12.83
CA LYS A 26 -5.43 -3.37 -13.16
C LYS A 26 -5.54 -2.17 -12.24
N LYS A 27 -6.75 -1.83 -11.80
CA LYS A 27 -6.97 -0.72 -10.86
C LYS A 27 -6.29 -1.00 -9.53
N LEU A 28 -6.38 -2.22 -9.06
CA LEU A 28 -5.73 -2.64 -7.83
C LEU A 28 -4.22 -2.59 -7.97
N ILE A 29 -3.69 -3.16 -9.04
CA ILE A 29 -2.24 -3.15 -9.29
C ILE A 29 -1.72 -1.73 -9.39
N LYS A 30 -2.45 -0.87 -10.08
CA LYS A 30 -2.08 0.54 -10.22
C LYS A 30 -2.05 1.24 -8.85
N ALA A 31 -3.05 0.99 -8.00
CA ALA A 31 -3.11 1.59 -6.67
C ALA A 31 -1.93 1.14 -5.81
N ILE A 32 -1.58 -0.14 -5.86
CA ILE A 32 -0.44 -0.66 -5.11
C ILE A 32 0.86 -0.03 -5.60
N ASN A 33 1.08 0.00 -6.92
CA ASN A 33 2.28 0.59 -7.48
C ASN A 33 2.39 2.08 -7.19
N GLU A 34 1.27 2.80 -7.23
CA GLU A 34 1.25 4.21 -6.91
C GLU A 34 1.64 4.45 -5.46
N THR A 35 1.14 3.63 -4.55
CA THR A 35 1.50 3.71 -3.13
C THR A 35 3.00 3.47 -2.94
N ILE A 36 3.55 2.46 -3.60
CA ILE A 36 4.97 2.16 -3.51
C ILE A 36 5.81 3.34 -4.04
N ASN A 37 5.39 3.93 -5.16
CA ASN A 37 6.08 5.10 -5.72
C ASN A 37 6.06 6.29 -4.76
N LEU A 38 4.96 6.49 -4.04
CA LEU A 38 4.86 7.56 -3.06
C LEU A 38 5.84 7.33 -1.89
N VAL A 39 5.99 6.08 -1.47
CA VAL A 39 6.96 5.73 -0.43
C VAL A 39 8.39 5.96 -0.93
N ASP A 40 8.70 5.50 -2.14
CA ASP A 40 10.03 5.66 -2.72
C ASP A 40 10.41 7.13 -2.90
N SER A 41 9.45 7.98 -3.25
CA SER A 41 9.71 9.40 -3.44
C SER A 41 9.76 10.20 -2.13
N GLY A 42 9.44 9.55 -1.01
CA GLY A 42 9.45 10.19 0.29
C GLY A 42 8.22 11.02 0.60
N LYS A 43 7.18 10.95 -0.23
CA LYS A 43 5.95 11.71 0.00
C LYS A 43 5.11 11.12 1.11
N ILE A 44 5.18 9.81 1.30
CA ILE A 44 4.54 9.13 2.43
C ILE A 44 5.53 8.17 3.07
N ARG A 45 5.29 7.82 4.32
CA ARG A 45 6.19 6.95 5.08
C ARG A 45 5.40 5.87 5.79
N VAL A 46 6.00 4.67 5.90
CA VAL A 46 5.40 3.55 6.62
C VAL A 46 5.23 3.91 8.09
N ALA A 47 6.21 4.61 8.66
CA ALA A 47 6.15 5.08 10.03
C ALA A 47 6.66 6.51 10.11
N ASN A 48 6.00 7.32 10.93
CA ASN A 48 6.44 8.70 11.15
C ASN A 48 6.24 9.07 12.62
N LYS A 49 7.05 10.01 13.08
CA LYS A 49 7.00 10.46 14.47
C LYS A 49 6.01 11.62 14.60
N GLN A 50 5.06 11.47 15.51
CA GLN A 50 4.08 12.51 15.81
C GLN A 50 3.98 12.67 17.32
N ASN A 51 4.10 13.90 17.80
CA ASN A 51 4.00 14.25 19.21
C ASN A 51 4.88 13.37 20.12
N GLY A 52 6.10 13.04 19.65
CA GLY A 52 7.03 12.22 20.37
C GLY A 52 6.80 10.72 20.28
N ASN A 53 5.74 10.29 19.59
CA ASN A 53 5.40 8.88 19.44
C ASN A 53 5.47 8.46 17.97
N TRP A 54 5.86 7.19 17.74
CA TRP A 54 5.88 6.64 16.41
C TRP A 54 4.49 6.18 16.00
N VAL A 55 4.03 6.65 14.84
CA VAL A 55 2.76 6.23 14.26
C VAL A 55 3.06 5.40 13.02
N VAL A 56 2.55 4.17 12.99
CA VAL A 56 2.74 3.26 11.86
C VAL A 56 1.51 3.30 10.97
N ASN A 57 1.74 3.58 9.69
CA ASN A 57 0.67 3.58 8.69
C ASN A 57 0.46 2.16 8.19
N GLN A 58 -0.46 1.43 8.82
CA GLN A 58 -0.68 0.01 8.53
C GLN A 58 -1.05 -0.25 7.07
N TRP A 59 -1.81 0.64 6.46
CA TRP A 59 -2.23 0.45 5.07
C TRP A 59 -1.03 0.49 4.10
N ILE A 60 -0.01 1.28 4.41
CA ILE A 60 1.20 1.33 3.59
C ILE A 60 1.97 0.02 3.71
N LYS A 61 2.06 -0.52 4.92
CA LYS A 61 2.68 -1.83 5.14
C LYS A 61 1.95 -2.92 4.36
N LYS A 62 0.61 -2.87 4.37
CA LYS A 62 -0.21 -3.80 3.59
C LYS A 62 0.08 -3.69 2.10
N ALA A 63 0.23 -2.45 1.60
CA ALA A 63 0.54 -2.21 0.20
C ALA A 63 1.88 -2.84 -0.18
N ILE A 64 2.88 -2.72 0.67
CA ILE A 64 4.19 -3.32 0.43
C ILE A 64 4.08 -4.84 0.34
N LEU A 65 3.34 -5.45 1.26
CA LEU A 65 3.13 -6.89 1.24
C LEU A 65 2.39 -7.34 -0.02
N LEU A 66 1.40 -6.57 -0.45
CA LEU A 66 0.65 -6.87 -1.67
C LEU A 66 1.53 -6.73 -2.90
N SER A 67 2.47 -5.77 -2.91
CA SER A 67 3.37 -5.60 -4.04
C SER A 67 4.24 -6.82 -4.27
N PHE A 68 4.62 -7.52 -3.21
CA PHE A 68 5.40 -8.76 -3.34
C PHE A 68 4.58 -9.89 -3.99
N ARG A 69 3.28 -9.87 -3.82
CA ARG A 69 2.41 -10.86 -4.45
C ARG A 69 2.20 -10.58 -5.94
N ILE A 70 2.20 -9.30 -6.31
CA ILE A 70 2.02 -8.89 -7.69
C ILE A 70 3.32 -9.05 -8.48
N ASN A 71 4.43 -8.67 -7.89
CA ASN A 71 5.75 -8.67 -8.52
C ASN A 71 6.57 -9.87 -8.04
N LYS A 72 6.16 -11.05 -8.43
CA LYS A 72 6.92 -12.26 -8.11
C LYS A 72 8.19 -12.30 -8.94
N MET A 73 9.29 -12.38 -8.23
CA MET A 73 10.56 -12.64 -8.87
C MET A 73 11.11 -13.97 -8.41
#